data_52dae7c5ad4b60bbdd87c48e5423ac45
#
_entry.id   52dae7c5ad4b60bbdd87c48e5423ac45
#
_cell.length_a   1.000
_cell.length_b   1.000
_cell.length_c   1.000
_cell.angle_alpha   90.00
_cell.angle_beta   90.00
_cell.angle_gamma   90.00
#
_symmetry.space_group_name_H-M   'P 1'
#
loop_
_entity.id
_entity.type
_entity.pdbx_description
1 polymer ?
#
loop_
_entity_poly.entity_id
_entity_poly.type
_entity_poly.pdbx_seq_one_letter_code
_entity_poly.pdbx_strand_id
1 'polypeptide(L)'
;VDYFIDDHKIEDAMVLADMKLAADTPTDVVLFNIDSKSEQTGKQSKDAIVTVFLKVFNEMQGFYGSMPYVADLERQLSEDGRYNEFKQEFAAATGKSWEDSRRKFDFIQDDIVDVLVDMDYMSEPAARNWCEKAAEPYQISIENFARMVREYIEKKGHNHHVCFLVDEVGQYIGDDSRLMLNLQTIREELGKECKGKAWVIVTSQQDVDSITQVKGNDFSKIQGRFDTRLSLSSANVDEVIKKRILAKTDTADQTLRVLYEQKATPLKNKLKFEDLPEMKLYDDTRDFVDVYPFIPYQFKLLGSVLTSIRQYGASGKHLSEGERSMLALFKESAEALQNKSGGALVPFSLFYDALDEFLDAAHRRVIMQALDNKNINPDGGDDCFAVSVLKALFLVKYVKEFQKATVTNLTTLLISDMDEDRLALTQKVQDALDVLIHETLVQKNGDVYVFLTEEEQEIGRDINRQNVEMTDIIHRTADMIYTQILTESKYKYPKFNGRYTFSYNQQVDDQPFKVNQNY
;
A
#
# COMPACT_ATOMS: atom_id res chain seq x y z
N VAL A 1 -8.44 17.41 -15.44
CA VAL A 1 -7.43 18.17 -16.21
C VAL A 1 -7.36 19.59 -15.66
N ASP A 2 -8.48 20.30 -15.56
CA ASP A 2 -8.58 21.71 -15.13
C ASP A 2 -7.89 21.97 -13.78
N TYR A 3 -8.09 21.09 -12.79
CA TYR A 3 -7.43 21.18 -11.49
C TYR A 3 -5.88 21.26 -11.59
N PHE A 4 -5.26 20.50 -12.49
CA PHE A 4 -3.81 20.55 -12.68
C PHE A 4 -3.35 21.83 -13.39
N ILE A 5 -4.20 22.37 -14.26
CA ILE A 5 -3.95 23.62 -14.99
C ILE A 5 -4.09 24.81 -14.05
N ASP A 6 -5.20 24.90 -13.32
CA ASP A 6 -5.55 26.02 -12.45
C ASP A 6 -4.64 26.13 -11.23
N ASP A 7 -4.24 25.00 -10.67
CA ASP A 7 -3.31 24.97 -9.53
C ASP A 7 -1.83 25.11 -9.94
N HIS A 8 -1.54 25.39 -11.20
CA HIS A 8 -0.16 25.53 -11.71
C HIS A 8 0.75 24.34 -11.38
N LYS A 9 0.19 23.11 -11.40
CA LYS A 9 0.93 21.88 -11.07
C LYS A 9 1.86 21.38 -12.18
N ILE A 10 1.73 21.94 -13.38
CA ILE A 10 2.50 21.54 -14.57
C ILE A 10 3.46 22.68 -14.93
N GLU A 11 4.75 22.40 -14.80
CA GLU A 11 5.82 23.38 -15.10
C GLU A 11 6.22 23.38 -16.59
N ASP A 12 6.06 22.23 -17.29
CA ASP A 12 6.38 22.13 -18.72
C ASP A 12 5.32 22.81 -19.57
N ALA A 13 5.74 23.82 -20.32
CA ALA A 13 4.85 24.63 -21.15
C ALA A 13 4.19 23.84 -22.30
N MET A 14 4.88 22.83 -22.85
CA MET A 14 4.33 22.01 -23.93
C MET A 14 3.26 21.07 -23.39
N VAL A 15 3.55 20.38 -22.29
CA VAL A 15 2.59 19.52 -21.61
C VAL A 15 1.36 20.31 -21.17
N LEU A 16 1.56 21.53 -20.64
CA LEU A 16 0.46 22.42 -20.25
C LEU A 16 -0.41 22.82 -21.45
N ALA A 17 0.20 23.10 -22.61
CA ALA A 17 -0.54 23.42 -23.84
C ALA A 17 -1.37 22.22 -24.33
N ASP A 18 -0.79 21.02 -24.32
CA ASP A 18 -1.49 19.78 -24.70
C ASP A 18 -2.64 19.46 -23.73
N MET A 19 -2.45 19.70 -22.43
CA MET A 19 -3.51 19.50 -21.42
C MET A 19 -4.67 20.50 -21.62
N LYS A 20 -4.39 21.74 -21.95
CA LYS A 20 -5.43 22.72 -22.29
C LYS A 20 -6.21 22.31 -23.54
N LEU A 21 -5.50 21.87 -24.58
CA LEU A 21 -6.14 21.37 -25.79
C LEU A 21 -7.03 20.15 -25.49
N ALA A 22 -6.59 19.24 -24.64
CA ALA A 22 -7.37 18.08 -24.21
C ALA A 22 -8.60 18.50 -23.39
N ALA A 23 -8.49 19.50 -22.52
CA ALA A 23 -9.61 20.04 -21.74
C ALA A 23 -10.66 20.73 -22.61
N ASP A 24 -10.22 21.46 -23.63
CA ASP A 24 -11.11 22.17 -24.57
C ASP A 24 -11.77 21.23 -25.59
N THR A 25 -11.29 19.98 -25.71
CA THR A 25 -11.84 19.01 -26.67
C THR A 25 -13.05 18.31 -26.06
N PRO A 26 -14.25 18.40 -26.68
CA PRO A 26 -15.45 17.73 -26.20
C PRO A 26 -15.23 16.22 -26.08
N THR A 27 -15.24 15.70 -24.86
CA THR A 27 -14.92 14.29 -24.58
C THR A 27 -15.83 13.73 -23.52
N ASP A 28 -16.53 12.62 -23.84
CA ASP A 28 -17.22 11.83 -22.84
C ASP A 28 -16.25 10.83 -22.20
N VAL A 29 -16.18 10.84 -20.89
CA VAL A 29 -15.29 9.98 -20.12
C VAL A 29 -16.09 8.90 -19.40
N VAL A 30 -15.74 7.63 -19.62
CA VAL A 30 -16.34 6.47 -18.98
C VAL A 30 -15.31 5.85 -18.04
N LEU A 31 -15.41 6.16 -16.75
CA LEU A 31 -14.55 5.58 -15.71
C LEU A 31 -15.25 4.40 -15.03
N PHE A 32 -14.61 3.25 -15.01
CA PHE A 32 -15.14 2.07 -14.33
C PHE A 32 -14.05 1.12 -13.87
N ASN A 33 -14.34 0.43 -12.76
CA ASN A 33 -13.58 -0.73 -12.33
C ASN A 33 -14.14 -1.97 -13.03
N ILE A 34 -13.30 -2.70 -13.77
CA ILE A 34 -13.76 -3.80 -14.62
C ILE A 34 -14.28 -5.00 -13.81
N ASP A 35 -13.67 -5.29 -12.65
CA ASP A 35 -14.07 -6.42 -11.80
C ASP A 35 -15.47 -6.16 -11.19
N SER A 36 -15.71 -4.97 -10.65
CA SER A 36 -16.99 -4.59 -10.05
C SER A 36 -18.16 -4.54 -11.06
N LYS A 37 -17.89 -4.22 -12.32
CA LYS A 37 -18.90 -4.16 -13.38
C LYS A 37 -19.16 -5.52 -14.05
N SER A 38 -18.26 -6.49 -13.86
CA SER A 38 -18.32 -7.84 -14.44
C SER A 38 -19.14 -8.84 -13.61
N GLU A 39 -19.53 -8.52 -12.38
CA GLU A 39 -20.15 -9.46 -11.41
C GLU A 39 -21.40 -10.20 -11.94
N GLN A 40 -22.09 -9.64 -12.94
CA GLN A 40 -23.27 -10.25 -13.55
C GLN A 40 -22.97 -11.11 -14.80
N THR A 41 -21.78 -10.98 -15.36
CA THR A 41 -21.38 -11.66 -16.59
C THR A 41 -20.23 -12.62 -16.25
N GLY A 42 -20.50 -13.89 -16.03
CA GLY A 42 -19.46 -14.85 -15.60
C GLY A 42 -18.17 -14.73 -16.40
N LYS A 43 -17.01 -14.72 -15.72
CA LYS A 43 -15.63 -14.60 -16.30
C LYS A 43 -15.30 -15.65 -17.38
N GLN A 44 -16.16 -16.63 -17.61
CA GLN A 44 -15.94 -17.76 -18.53
C GLN A 44 -16.33 -17.47 -19.98
N SER A 45 -17.06 -16.38 -20.27
CA SER A 45 -17.43 -16.03 -21.64
C SER A 45 -16.26 -15.43 -22.42
N LYS A 46 -16.13 -15.83 -23.70
CA LYS A 46 -15.15 -15.22 -24.62
C LYS A 46 -15.36 -13.71 -24.80
N ASP A 47 -16.59 -13.25 -24.61
CA ASP A 47 -17.01 -11.87 -24.86
C ASP A 47 -17.20 -11.07 -23.58
N ALA A 48 -16.66 -11.56 -22.44
CA ALA A 48 -16.86 -10.95 -21.13
C ALA A 48 -16.46 -9.47 -21.09
N ILE A 49 -15.31 -9.12 -21.67
CA ILE A 49 -14.81 -7.74 -21.66
C ILE A 49 -15.67 -6.82 -22.54
N VAL A 50 -16.00 -7.22 -23.77
CA VAL A 50 -16.84 -6.38 -24.64
C VAL A 50 -18.25 -6.17 -24.06
N THR A 51 -18.78 -7.14 -23.34
CA THR A 51 -20.06 -7.02 -22.64
C THR A 51 -20.00 -5.97 -21.52
N VAL A 52 -18.90 -5.92 -20.78
CA VAL A 52 -18.69 -4.87 -19.75
C VAL A 52 -18.57 -3.50 -20.40
N PHE A 53 -17.79 -3.38 -21.48
CA PHE A 53 -17.67 -2.12 -22.23
C PHE A 53 -19.04 -1.65 -22.78
N LEU A 54 -19.82 -2.56 -23.35
CA LEU A 54 -21.16 -2.25 -23.83
C LEU A 54 -22.08 -1.78 -22.69
N LYS A 55 -22.05 -2.47 -21.54
CA LYS A 55 -22.82 -2.11 -20.36
C LYS A 55 -22.54 -0.67 -19.91
N VAL A 56 -21.28 -0.35 -19.69
CA VAL A 56 -20.89 0.99 -19.21
C VAL A 56 -21.12 2.07 -20.27
N PHE A 57 -20.96 1.75 -21.53
CA PHE A 57 -21.26 2.66 -22.65
C PHE A 57 -22.76 2.97 -22.76
N ASN A 58 -23.63 1.99 -22.54
CA ASN A 58 -25.07 2.21 -22.46
C ASN A 58 -25.44 3.04 -21.21
N GLU A 59 -24.86 2.71 -20.04
CA GLU A 59 -25.09 3.46 -18.80
C GLU A 59 -24.68 4.95 -18.93
N MET A 60 -23.56 5.24 -19.60
CA MET A 60 -23.12 6.61 -19.89
C MET A 60 -24.15 7.39 -20.69
N GLN A 61 -24.85 6.74 -21.62
CA GLN A 61 -25.88 7.36 -22.43
C GLN A 61 -27.24 7.46 -21.71
N GLY A 62 -27.36 6.92 -20.48
CA GLY A 62 -28.58 6.89 -19.68
C GLY A 62 -29.49 5.66 -19.96
N PHE A 63 -28.98 4.72 -20.77
CA PHE A 63 -29.72 3.48 -21.12
C PHE A 63 -29.44 2.35 -20.10
N TYR A 64 -30.28 1.31 -20.11
CA TYR A 64 -30.18 0.21 -19.16
C TYR A 64 -29.07 -0.79 -19.52
N GLY A 65 -27.85 -0.53 -19.08
CA GLY A 65 -26.66 -1.31 -19.44
C GLY A 65 -26.69 -2.79 -19.03
N SER A 66 -27.47 -3.16 -18.01
CA SER A 66 -27.56 -4.56 -17.55
C SER A 66 -28.33 -5.50 -18.49
N MET A 67 -29.16 -4.95 -19.34
CA MET A 67 -29.90 -5.70 -20.38
C MET A 67 -29.71 -5.02 -21.75
N PRO A 68 -28.77 -5.49 -22.55
CA PRO A 68 -28.42 -4.84 -23.81
C PRO A 68 -29.59 -4.72 -24.82
N TYR A 69 -30.51 -5.68 -24.86
CA TYR A 69 -31.70 -5.57 -25.69
C TYR A 69 -32.62 -4.43 -25.27
N VAL A 70 -32.77 -4.20 -23.96
CA VAL A 70 -33.53 -3.07 -23.43
C VAL A 70 -32.83 -1.75 -23.77
N ALA A 71 -31.50 -1.69 -23.60
CA ALA A 71 -30.72 -0.52 -23.98
C ALA A 71 -30.82 -0.21 -25.50
N ASP A 72 -30.93 -1.24 -26.35
CA ASP A 72 -31.14 -1.06 -27.80
C ASP A 72 -32.51 -0.48 -28.13
N LEU A 73 -33.55 -0.92 -27.44
CA LEU A 73 -34.90 -0.32 -27.59
C LEU A 73 -34.87 1.16 -27.12
N GLU A 74 -34.31 1.42 -25.96
CA GLU A 74 -34.19 2.79 -25.43
C GLU A 74 -33.42 3.71 -26.40
N ARG A 75 -32.35 3.19 -27.02
CA ARG A 75 -31.57 3.89 -28.02
C ARG A 75 -32.39 4.17 -29.29
N GLN A 76 -33.09 3.18 -29.82
CA GLN A 76 -33.95 3.34 -31.00
C GLN A 76 -35.04 4.36 -30.73
N LEU A 77 -35.74 4.25 -29.60
CA LEU A 77 -36.77 5.24 -29.20
C LEU A 77 -36.16 6.65 -29.03
N SER A 78 -34.94 6.75 -28.54
CA SER A 78 -34.23 8.03 -28.40
C SER A 78 -33.86 8.62 -29.76
N GLU A 79 -33.41 7.79 -30.71
CA GLU A 79 -33.08 8.19 -32.08
C GLU A 79 -34.31 8.69 -32.84
N ASP A 80 -35.47 8.04 -32.63
CA ASP A 80 -36.73 8.43 -33.20
C ASP A 80 -37.38 9.60 -32.47
N GLY A 81 -36.76 10.12 -31.39
CA GLY A 81 -37.30 11.22 -30.58
C GLY A 81 -38.50 10.84 -29.71
N ARG A 82 -38.81 9.54 -29.58
CA ARG A 82 -40.00 9.02 -28.91
C ARG A 82 -39.74 8.43 -27.50
N TYR A 83 -38.50 8.47 -27.04
CA TYR A 83 -38.15 7.86 -25.74
C TYR A 83 -38.85 8.55 -24.54
N ASN A 84 -38.99 9.87 -24.58
CA ASN A 84 -39.73 10.57 -23.53
C ASN A 84 -41.22 10.27 -23.55
N GLU A 85 -41.83 10.13 -24.73
CA GLU A 85 -43.19 9.69 -24.92
C GLU A 85 -43.39 8.29 -24.33
N PHE A 86 -42.53 7.33 -24.67
CA PHE A 86 -42.54 5.99 -24.10
C PHE A 86 -42.50 5.98 -22.57
N LYS A 87 -41.63 6.79 -21.96
CA LYS A 87 -41.55 6.87 -20.50
C LYS A 87 -42.84 7.43 -19.87
N GLN A 88 -43.46 8.40 -20.51
CA GLN A 88 -44.70 9.00 -20.02
C GLN A 88 -45.88 8.02 -20.14
N GLU A 89 -46.02 7.35 -21.27
CA GLU A 89 -47.06 6.35 -21.48
C GLU A 89 -46.89 5.14 -20.55
N PHE A 90 -45.66 4.68 -20.36
CA PHE A 90 -45.36 3.62 -19.41
C PHE A 90 -45.70 4.02 -17.97
N ALA A 91 -45.36 5.23 -17.56
CA ALA A 91 -45.73 5.73 -16.23
C ALA A 91 -47.24 5.91 -16.07
N ALA A 92 -47.94 6.31 -17.10
CA ALA A 92 -49.40 6.43 -17.11
C ALA A 92 -50.10 5.06 -17.00
N ALA A 93 -49.59 4.06 -17.71
CA ALA A 93 -50.14 2.70 -17.71
C ALA A 93 -49.88 1.94 -16.40
N THR A 94 -48.66 2.06 -15.84
CA THR A 94 -48.21 1.24 -14.68
C THR A 94 -48.23 1.97 -13.35
N GLY A 95 -48.29 3.30 -13.34
CA GLY A 95 -48.15 4.13 -12.15
C GLY A 95 -46.71 4.20 -11.60
N LYS A 96 -45.69 3.75 -12.36
CA LYS A 96 -44.29 3.68 -11.97
C LYS A 96 -43.41 4.23 -13.08
N SER A 97 -42.22 4.79 -12.68
CA SER A 97 -41.23 5.22 -13.66
C SER A 97 -40.66 4.04 -14.46
N TRP A 98 -40.29 4.28 -15.72
CA TRP A 98 -39.58 3.28 -16.52
C TRP A 98 -38.23 2.90 -15.88
N GLU A 99 -37.48 3.88 -15.40
CA GLU A 99 -36.15 3.70 -14.79
C GLU A 99 -36.20 2.76 -13.57
N ASP A 100 -37.25 2.82 -12.76
CA ASP A 100 -37.44 1.94 -11.60
C ASP A 100 -37.93 0.56 -11.98
N SER A 101 -38.73 0.48 -13.07
CA SER A 101 -39.40 -0.73 -13.50
C SER A 101 -38.56 -1.64 -14.39
N ARG A 102 -37.70 -1.07 -15.27
CA ARG A 102 -36.88 -1.82 -16.24
C ARG A 102 -35.96 -2.88 -15.62
N ARG A 103 -35.64 -2.76 -14.31
CA ARG A 103 -34.89 -3.79 -13.56
C ARG A 103 -35.68 -5.09 -13.35
N LYS A 104 -36.96 -5.04 -13.50
CA LYS A 104 -37.91 -6.16 -13.33
C LYS A 104 -38.50 -6.58 -14.67
N PHE A 105 -37.71 -6.55 -15.72
CA PHE A 105 -38.12 -6.80 -17.10
C PHE A 105 -39.02 -8.03 -17.23
N ASP A 106 -38.64 -9.15 -16.60
CA ASP A 106 -39.38 -10.41 -16.68
C ASP A 106 -40.82 -10.32 -16.17
N PHE A 107 -41.13 -9.33 -15.34
CA PHE A 107 -42.48 -9.15 -14.75
C PHE A 107 -43.30 -8.04 -15.41
N ILE A 108 -42.72 -7.28 -16.33
CA ILE A 108 -43.35 -6.11 -16.96
C ILE A 108 -43.41 -6.22 -18.49
N GLN A 109 -43.20 -7.43 -19.04
CA GLN A 109 -43.17 -7.62 -20.50
C GLN A 109 -44.50 -7.26 -21.14
N ASP A 110 -45.62 -7.64 -20.54
CA ASP A 110 -46.94 -7.28 -21.05
C ASP A 110 -47.19 -5.76 -21.02
N ASP A 111 -46.77 -5.07 -19.94
CA ASP A 111 -46.86 -3.61 -19.86
C ASP A 111 -46.03 -2.92 -20.96
N ILE A 112 -44.83 -3.47 -21.28
CA ILE A 112 -43.99 -2.95 -22.36
C ILE A 112 -44.67 -3.15 -23.73
N VAL A 113 -45.24 -4.32 -23.95
CA VAL A 113 -45.96 -4.64 -25.19
C VAL A 113 -47.11 -3.68 -25.38
N ASP A 114 -47.99 -3.53 -24.36
CA ASP A 114 -49.14 -2.65 -24.42
C ASP A 114 -48.75 -1.20 -24.75
N VAL A 115 -47.72 -0.67 -24.05
CA VAL A 115 -47.24 0.71 -24.31
C VAL A 115 -46.70 0.88 -25.73
N LEU A 116 -45.91 -0.08 -26.24
CA LEU A 116 -45.34 0.01 -27.59
C LEU A 116 -46.41 -0.07 -28.67
N VAL A 117 -47.49 -0.81 -28.41
CA VAL A 117 -48.65 -0.92 -29.30
C VAL A 117 -49.51 0.35 -29.24
N ASP A 118 -49.81 0.84 -28.03
CA ASP A 118 -50.62 2.05 -27.83
C ASP A 118 -49.96 3.29 -28.44
N MET A 119 -48.60 3.34 -28.41
CA MET A 119 -47.80 4.36 -29.09
C MET A 119 -47.78 4.20 -30.62
N ASP A 120 -48.35 3.16 -31.19
CA ASP A 120 -48.23 2.81 -32.62
C ASP A 120 -46.76 2.71 -33.07
N TYR A 121 -45.86 2.25 -32.14
CA TYR A 121 -44.45 2.06 -32.42
C TYR A 121 -44.14 0.68 -32.96
N MET A 122 -44.80 -0.36 -32.43
CA MET A 122 -44.71 -1.74 -32.90
C MET A 122 -46.08 -2.37 -32.96
N SER A 123 -46.28 -3.33 -33.89
CA SER A 123 -47.46 -4.22 -33.83
C SER A 123 -47.31 -5.18 -32.64
N GLU A 124 -48.44 -5.63 -32.05
CA GLU A 124 -48.45 -6.56 -30.92
C GLU A 124 -47.58 -7.82 -31.15
N PRO A 125 -47.66 -8.51 -32.31
CA PRO A 125 -46.77 -9.66 -32.56
C PRO A 125 -45.30 -9.29 -32.60
N ALA A 126 -44.94 -8.09 -33.06
CA ALA A 126 -43.56 -7.61 -33.11
C ALA A 126 -43.03 -7.29 -31.71
N ALA A 127 -43.82 -6.62 -30.87
CA ALA A 127 -43.47 -6.29 -29.50
C ALA A 127 -43.31 -7.54 -28.63
N ARG A 128 -44.22 -8.53 -28.75
CA ARG A 128 -44.08 -9.82 -28.05
C ARG A 128 -42.84 -10.59 -28.48
N ASN A 129 -42.55 -10.69 -29.76
CA ASN A 129 -41.33 -11.33 -30.27
C ASN A 129 -40.08 -10.60 -29.79
N TRP A 130 -40.11 -9.27 -29.69
CA TRP A 130 -39.01 -8.50 -29.13
C TRP A 130 -38.79 -8.83 -27.64
N CYS A 131 -39.85 -8.90 -26.81
CA CYS A 131 -39.73 -9.29 -25.40
C CYS A 131 -39.14 -10.70 -25.23
N GLU A 132 -39.59 -11.68 -26.04
CA GLU A 132 -39.05 -13.04 -26.03
C GLU A 132 -37.53 -13.06 -26.34
N LYS A 133 -37.12 -12.32 -27.37
CA LYS A 133 -35.69 -12.19 -27.72
C LYS A 133 -34.89 -11.45 -26.69
N ALA A 134 -35.45 -10.48 -25.99
CA ALA A 134 -34.78 -9.73 -24.95
C ALA A 134 -34.43 -10.59 -23.73
N ALA A 135 -35.11 -11.73 -23.54
CA ALA A 135 -34.79 -12.71 -22.52
C ALA A 135 -33.63 -13.66 -22.91
N GLU A 136 -33.21 -13.67 -24.20
CA GLU A 136 -32.08 -14.48 -24.65
C GLU A 136 -30.71 -13.81 -24.36
N PRO A 137 -29.61 -14.61 -24.29
CA PRO A 137 -28.28 -14.06 -24.14
C PRO A 137 -27.92 -13.12 -25.31
N TYR A 138 -27.59 -11.87 -24.99
CA TYR A 138 -27.16 -10.89 -25.98
C TYR A 138 -25.75 -11.18 -26.45
N GLN A 139 -25.55 -11.29 -27.76
CA GLN A 139 -24.22 -11.47 -28.36
C GLN A 139 -23.85 -10.25 -29.19
N ILE A 140 -22.72 -9.65 -28.87
CA ILE A 140 -22.13 -8.54 -29.64
C ILE A 140 -20.70 -8.88 -30.06
N SER A 141 -20.37 -8.64 -31.32
CA SER A 141 -18.98 -8.69 -31.74
C SER A 141 -18.25 -7.39 -31.37
N ILE A 142 -16.93 -7.46 -31.20
CA ILE A 142 -16.10 -6.28 -30.89
C ILE A 142 -16.23 -5.23 -32.01
N GLU A 143 -16.30 -5.66 -33.27
CA GLU A 143 -16.47 -4.76 -34.41
C GLU A 143 -17.81 -4.02 -34.35
N ASN A 144 -18.91 -4.70 -33.98
CA ASN A 144 -20.19 -4.07 -33.82
C ASN A 144 -20.19 -3.04 -32.68
N PHE A 145 -19.55 -3.36 -31.55
CA PHE A 145 -19.37 -2.42 -30.46
C PHE A 145 -18.58 -1.16 -30.93
N ALA A 146 -17.46 -1.36 -31.61
CA ALA A 146 -16.65 -0.24 -32.13
C ALA A 146 -17.46 0.64 -33.11
N ARG A 147 -18.30 0.03 -33.94
CA ARG A 147 -19.21 0.76 -34.85
C ARG A 147 -20.24 1.58 -34.06
N MET A 148 -20.83 1.03 -33.00
CA MET A 148 -21.77 1.77 -32.15
C MET A 148 -21.12 3.00 -31.51
N VAL A 149 -19.88 2.87 -31.03
CA VAL A 149 -19.11 3.99 -30.47
C VAL A 149 -18.84 5.05 -31.56
N ARG A 150 -18.46 4.62 -32.77
CA ARG A 150 -18.25 5.56 -33.90
C ARG A 150 -19.55 6.33 -34.21
N GLU A 151 -20.69 5.64 -34.36
CA GLU A 151 -21.98 6.26 -34.67
C GLU A 151 -22.37 7.27 -33.58
N TYR A 152 -22.12 6.95 -32.33
CA TYR A 152 -22.34 7.87 -31.23
C TYR A 152 -21.46 9.14 -31.34
N ILE A 153 -20.15 8.98 -31.61
CA ILE A 153 -19.23 10.11 -31.78
C ILE A 153 -19.68 11.01 -32.96
N GLU A 154 -20.07 10.39 -34.09
CA GLU A 154 -20.53 11.12 -35.28
C GLU A 154 -21.80 11.95 -34.99
N LYS A 155 -22.74 11.41 -34.19
CA LYS A 155 -23.97 12.12 -33.76
C LYS A 155 -23.68 13.30 -32.83
N LYS A 156 -22.69 13.19 -31.96
CA LYS A 156 -22.29 14.26 -31.03
C LYS A 156 -21.54 15.40 -31.71
N GLY A 157 -20.87 15.14 -32.80
CA GLY A 157 -20.17 16.14 -33.59
C GLY A 157 -18.79 15.73 -34.06
N HIS A 158 -18.29 16.44 -35.08
CA HIS A 158 -17.04 16.06 -35.75
C HIS A 158 -15.81 16.03 -34.83
N ASN A 159 -15.77 16.83 -33.77
CA ASN A 159 -14.62 16.92 -32.85
C ASN A 159 -14.87 16.25 -31.50
N HIS A 160 -15.90 15.44 -31.40
CA HIS A 160 -16.23 14.74 -30.15
C HIS A 160 -15.36 13.47 -29.98
N HIS A 161 -14.98 13.19 -28.73
CA HIS A 161 -14.16 12.03 -28.35
C HIS A 161 -14.84 11.20 -27.26
N VAL A 162 -14.43 9.94 -27.14
CA VAL A 162 -14.83 9.05 -26.04
C VAL A 162 -13.56 8.47 -25.40
N CYS A 163 -13.45 8.55 -24.09
CA CYS A 163 -12.33 7.99 -23.34
C CYS A 163 -12.82 6.96 -22.32
N PHE A 164 -12.43 5.69 -22.49
CA PHE A 164 -12.66 4.62 -21.52
C PHE A 164 -11.47 4.56 -20.56
N LEU A 165 -11.72 4.83 -19.28
CA LEU A 165 -10.76 4.69 -18.20
C LEU A 165 -11.11 3.40 -17.44
N VAL A 166 -10.29 2.37 -17.57
CA VAL A 166 -10.56 1.02 -17.06
C VAL A 166 -9.60 0.72 -15.91
N ASP A 167 -10.15 0.61 -14.72
CA ASP A 167 -9.36 0.39 -13.50
C ASP A 167 -9.25 -1.10 -13.16
N GLU A 168 -8.13 -1.49 -12.55
CA GLU A 168 -7.83 -2.83 -12.03
C GLU A 168 -7.86 -3.97 -13.06
N VAL A 169 -7.48 -3.67 -14.29
CA VAL A 169 -7.48 -4.64 -15.40
C VAL A 169 -6.61 -5.85 -15.11
N GLY A 170 -5.46 -5.68 -14.44
CA GLY A 170 -4.53 -6.76 -14.13
C GLY A 170 -5.12 -7.83 -13.22
N GLN A 171 -5.86 -7.44 -12.19
CA GLN A 171 -6.55 -8.37 -11.29
C GLN A 171 -7.68 -9.13 -12.00
N TYR A 172 -8.43 -8.43 -12.85
CA TYR A 172 -9.55 -9.02 -13.57
C TYR A 172 -9.10 -10.08 -14.59
N ILE A 173 -8.06 -9.77 -15.35
CA ILE A 173 -7.52 -10.65 -16.39
C ILE A 173 -6.74 -11.80 -15.75
N GLY A 174 -5.92 -11.55 -14.73
CA GLY A 174 -5.06 -12.56 -14.12
C GLY A 174 -4.23 -13.28 -15.20
N ASP A 175 -4.19 -14.61 -15.14
CA ASP A 175 -3.45 -15.46 -16.08
C ASP A 175 -4.23 -15.79 -17.38
N ASP A 176 -5.43 -15.22 -17.59
CA ASP A 176 -6.24 -15.52 -18.77
C ASP A 176 -5.83 -14.69 -20.00
N SER A 177 -4.95 -15.27 -20.81
CA SER A 177 -4.47 -14.65 -22.03
C SER A 177 -5.59 -14.32 -23.05
N ARG A 178 -6.75 -14.99 -22.98
CA ARG A 178 -7.90 -14.73 -23.89
C ARG A 178 -8.57 -13.39 -23.54
N LEU A 179 -8.73 -13.09 -22.26
CA LEU A 179 -9.27 -11.80 -21.82
C LEU A 179 -8.35 -10.64 -22.22
N MET A 180 -7.03 -10.84 -22.08
CA MET A 180 -6.06 -9.84 -22.55
C MET A 180 -6.16 -9.61 -24.06
N LEU A 181 -6.29 -10.67 -24.85
CA LEU A 181 -6.47 -10.56 -26.30
C LEU A 181 -7.77 -9.82 -26.66
N ASN A 182 -8.86 -10.07 -25.94
CA ASN A 182 -10.13 -9.36 -26.14
C ASN A 182 -9.99 -7.86 -25.90
N LEU A 183 -9.35 -7.47 -24.79
CA LEU A 183 -9.11 -6.05 -24.50
C LEU A 183 -8.27 -5.37 -25.58
N GLN A 184 -7.25 -6.05 -26.08
CA GLN A 184 -6.43 -5.55 -27.17
C GLN A 184 -7.22 -5.40 -28.47
N THR A 185 -8.07 -6.39 -28.80
CA THR A 185 -8.92 -6.33 -29.99
C THR A 185 -9.93 -5.20 -29.89
N ILE A 186 -10.52 -4.96 -28.72
CA ILE A 186 -11.38 -3.80 -28.48
C ILE A 186 -10.65 -2.49 -28.78
N ARG A 187 -9.43 -2.33 -28.23
CA ARG A 187 -8.61 -1.12 -28.48
C ARG A 187 -8.29 -0.94 -29.97
N GLU A 188 -7.93 -2.03 -30.66
CA GLU A 188 -7.62 -1.99 -32.11
C GLU A 188 -8.83 -1.59 -32.95
N GLU A 189 -9.97 -2.22 -32.71
CA GLU A 189 -11.18 -1.94 -33.48
C GLU A 189 -11.75 -0.55 -33.18
N LEU A 190 -11.70 -0.10 -31.92
CA LEU A 190 -12.03 1.29 -31.57
C LEU A 190 -11.10 2.29 -32.29
N GLY A 191 -9.78 2.02 -32.28
CA GLY A 191 -8.82 2.88 -32.96
C GLY A 191 -9.07 2.98 -34.48
N LYS A 192 -9.39 1.86 -35.11
CA LYS A 192 -9.68 1.75 -36.53
C LYS A 192 -11.01 2.41 -36.91
N GLU A 193 -12.09 2.00 -36.25
CA GLU A 193 -13.44 2.48 -36.57
C GLU A 193 -13.63 3.98 -36.21
N CYS A 194 -13.15 4.38 -35.02
CA CYS A 194 -13.30 5.76 -34.54
C CYS A 194 -12.19 6.71 -35.00
N LYS A 195 -11.21 6.23 -35.78
CA LYS A 195 -10.12 7.04 -36.37
C LYS A 195 -9.39 7.90 -35.33
N GLY A 196 -9.04 7.29 -34.18
CA GLY A 196 -8.33 7.98 -33.10
C GLY A 196 -9.18 8.84 -32.18
N LYS A 197 -10.51 8.83 -32.31
CA LYS A 197 -11.40 9.59 -31.42
C LYS A 197 -11.93 8.79 -30.22
N ALA A 198 -11.64 7.52 -30.16
CA ALA A 198 -11.92 6.66 -29.00
C ALA A 198 -10.61 6.21 -28.38
N TRP A 199 -10.48 6.39 -27.05
CA TRP A 199 -9.28 6.07 -26.29
C TRP A 199 -9.61 5.04 -25.22
N VAL A 200 -8.67 4.13 -24.98
CA VAL A 200 -8.74 3.15 -23.89
C VAL A 200 -7.48 3.30 -23.04
N ILE A 201 -7.65 3.74 -21.81
CA ILE A 201 -6.59 3.89 -20.81
C ILE A 201 -6.87 2.89 -19.71
N VAL A 202 -5.91 2.04 -19.40
CA VAL A 202 -6.04 0.97 -18.39
C VAL A 202 -5.07 1.19 -17.25
N THR A 203 -5.47 0.82 -16.03
CA THR A 203 -4.58 0.76 -14.88
C THR A 203 -4.41 -0.69 -14.42
N SER A 204 -3.27 -0.99 -13.83
CA SER A 204 -2.97 -2.29 -13.24
C SER A 204 -2.01 -2.10 -12.07
N GLN A 205 -2.25 -2.80 -10.97
CA GLN A 205 -1.35 -2.81 -9.79
C GLN A 205 -0.11 -3.69 -10.03
N GLN A 206 -0.24 -4.73 -10.85
CA GLN A 206 0.87 -5.58 -11.24
C GLN A 206 1.42 -5.10 -12.58
N ASP A 207 2.73 -5.26 -12.75
CA ASP A 207 3.34 -5.01 -14.04
C ASP A 207 2.64 -5.89 -15.10
N VAL A 208 2.06 -5.28 -16.11
CA VAL A 208 1.33 -5.98 -17.17
C VAL A 208 2.21 -7.07 -17.80
N ASP A 209 3.53 -6.87 -17.76
CA ASP A 209 4.52 -7.84 -18.24
C ASP A 209 4.68 -9.05 -17.29
N SER A 210 4.39 -8.92 -16.00
CA SER A 210 4.47 -10.03 -15.03
C SER A 210 3.25 -10.95 -15.05
N ILE A 211 2.09 -10.43 -15.42
CA ILE A 211 0.83 -11.18 -15.53
C ILE A 211 0.90 -12.22 -16.65
N THR A 212 1.77 -12.00 -17.60
CA THR A 212 1.83 -12.75 -18.85
C THR A 212 3.01 -13.70 -18.97
N GLN A 213 3.56 -14.23 -17.88
CA GLN A 213 4.55 -15.33 -17.93
C GLN A 213 3.97 -16.64 -18.51
N VAL A 214 3.25 -16.54 -19.62
CA VAL A 214 2.88 -17.71 -20.42
C VAL A 214 4.07 -18.07 -21.31
N LYS A 215 4.61 -19.27 -21.10
CA LYS A 215 5.67 -19.87 -21.91
C LYS A 215 5.23 -19.97 -23.37
N GLY A 216 5.76 -19.11 -24.23
CA GLY A 216 5.58 -19.27 -25.67
C GLY A 216 5.79 -17.99 -26.49
N ASN A 217 6.19 -18.16 -27.74
CA ASN A 217 6.51 -17.12 -28.75
C ASN A 217 5.34 -16.16 -29.14
N ASP A 218 4.16 -16.31 -28.55
CA ASP A 218 3.00 -15.43 -28.85
C ASP A 218 3.03 -14.11 -28.07
N PHE A 219 3.90 -14.01 -27.08
CA PHE A 219 3.98 -12.89 -26.15
C PHE A 219 4.47 -11.58 -26.80
N SER A 220 5.43 -11.66 -27.72
CA SER A 220 5.96 -10.48 -28.42
C SER A 220 4.91 -9.75 -29.28
N LYS A 221 3.84 -10.45 -29.69
CA LYS A 221 2.72 -9.87 -30.46
C LYS A 221 1.75 -9.06 -29.59
N ILE A 222 1.69 -9.37 -28.30
CA ILE A 222 0.78 -8.71 -27.34
C ILE A 222 1.37 -7.39 -26.85
N GLN A 223 2.70 -7.35 -26.65
CA GLN A 223 3.42 -6.17 -26.16
C GLN A 223 3.34 -4.95 -27.10
N GLY A 224 3.21 -5.16 -28.40
CA GLY A 224 3.21 -4.07 -29.39
C GLY A 224 1.94 -3.24 -29.50
N ARG A 225 0.87 -3.56 -28.75
CA ARG A 225 -0.47 -3.01 -29.01
C ARG A 225 -0.94 -1.89 -28.06
N PHE A 226 -0.34 -1.75 -26.87
CA PHE A 226 -0.48 -0.54 -26.05
C PHE A 226 0.79 0.30 -26.24
N ASP A 227 0.66 1.39 -27.02
CA ASP A 227 1.82 2.17 -27.49
C ASP A 227 2.45 2.99 -26.36
N THR A 228 1.62 3.47 -25.42
CA THR A 228 2.10 4.28 -24.29
C THR A 228 1.97 3.49 -23.00
N ARG A 229 3.10 3.29 -22.32
CA ARG A 229 3.18 2.62 -21.03
C ARG A 229 3.83 3.55 -20.02
N LEU A 230 3.17 3.74 -18.91
CA LEU A 230 3.67 4.55 -17.80
C LEU A 230 3.76 3.65 -16.57
N SER A 231 4.96 3.44 -16.09
CA SER A 231 5.18 2.76 -14.81
C SER A 231 5.27 3.81 -13.71
N LEU A 232 4.36 3.74 -12.75
CA LEU A 232 4.42 4.54 -11.54
C LEU A 232 5.23 3.74 -10.52
N SER A 233 6.46 4.15 -10.25
CA SER A 233 7.30 3.52 -9.24
C SER A 233 7.09 4.20 -7.88
N SER A 234 7.26 3.42 -6.80
CA SER A 234 7.26 3.92 -5.42
C SER A 234 8.36 4.97 -5.13
N ALA A 235 9.32 5.13 -6.04
CA ALA A 235 10.35 6.16 -5.94
C ALA A 235 9.79 7.60 -5.87
N ASN A 236 8.56 7.81 -6.30
CA ASN A 236 7.91 9.12 -6.34
C ASN A 236 6.90 9.35 -5.20
N VAL A 237 6.69 8.37 -4.30
CA VAL A 237 5.77 8.54 -3.14
C VAL A 237 6.20 9.71 -2.26
N ASP A 238 7.51 9.88 -2.06
CA ASP A 238 8.08 10.99 -1.29
C ASP A 238 7.69 12.35 -1.90
N GLU A 239 7.70 12.46 -3.22
CA GLU A 239 7.30 13.69 -3.92
C GLU A 239 5.80 13.96 -3.77
N VAL A 240 4.98 12.91 -3.84
CA VAL A 240 3.53 13.03 -3.62
C VAL A 240 3.23 13.48 -2.19
N ILE A 241 3.91 12.92 -1.19
CA ILE A 241 3.76 13.33 0.21
C ILE A 241 4.14 14.81 0.35
N LYS A 242 5.30 15.23 -0.16
CA LYS A 242 5.78 16.61 -0.09
C LYS A 242 4.82 17.59 -0.75
N LYS A 243 4.36 17.31 -1.96
CA LYS A 243 3.53 18.24 -2.76
C LYS A 243 2.04 18.21 -2.44
N ARG A 244 1.52 17.12 -1.85
CA ARG A 244 0.08 16.95 -1.61
C ARG A 244 -0.31 16.97 -0.15
N ILE A 245 0.41 16.22 0.69
CA ILE A 245 0.09 16.14 2.13
C ILE A 245 0.73 17.31 2.88
N LEU A 246 1.99 17.63 2.53
CA LEU A 246 2.80 18.61 3.23
C LEU A 246 2.85 19.98 2.54
N ALA A 247 1.94 20.27 1.60
CA ALA A 247 1.87 21.58 0.95
C ALA A 247 1.67 22.70 2.00
N LYS A 248 2.51 23.73 1.96
CA LYS A 248 2.49 24.85 2.89
C LYS A 248 1.81 26.06 2.25
N THR A 249 1.16 26.86 3.09
CA THR A 249 0.77 28.22 2.72
C THR A 249 2.01 29.11 2.65
N ASP A 250 1.94 30.23 1.93
CA ASP A 250 3.07 31.18 1.81
C ASP A 250 3.55 31.66 3.19
N THR A 251 2.64 31.90 4.11
CA THR A 251 2.97 32.31 5.49
C THR A 251 3.71 31.21 6.24
N ALA A 252 3.28 29.96 6.12
CA ALA A 252 3.95 28.81 6.75
C ALA A 252 5.34 28.58 6.14
N ASP A 253 5.47 28.68 4.81
CA ASP A 253 6.76 28.57 4.11
C ASP A 253 7.77 29.60 4.66
N GLN A 254 7.39 30.88 4.69
CA GLN A 254 8.26 31.94 5.21
C GLN A 254 8.64 31.72 6.68
N THR A 255 7.69 31.33 7.51
CA THR A 255 7.94 31.06 8.94
C THR A 255 8.92 29.92 9.13
N LEU A 256 8.75 28.82 8.40
CA LEU A 256 9.62 27.66 8.46
C LEU A 256 11.03 27.94 7.95
N ARG A 257 11.19 28.79 6.92
CA ARG A 257 12.51 29.25 6.45
C ARG A 257 13.28 29.96 7.55
N VAL A 258 12.64 30.95 8.19
CA VAL A 258 13.26 31.69 9.30
C VAL A 258 13.62 30.76 10.45
N LEU A 259 12.72 29.85 10.80
CA LEU A 259 12.96 28.87 11.87
C LEU A 259 14.17 27.98 11.57
N TYR A 260 14.28 27.46 10.35
CA TYR A 260 15.40 26.60 9.96
C TYR A 260 16.72 27.35 9.91
N GLU A 261 16.76 28.58 9.36
CA GLU A 261 17.97 29.41 9.33
C GLU A 261 18.56 29.63 10.73
N GLN A 262 17.71 29.77 11.74
CA GLN A 262 18.15 29.94 13.12
C GLN A 262 18.63 28.66 13.77
N LYS A 263 18.11 27.49 13.38
CA LYS A 263 18.28 26.21 14.09
C LYS A 263 18.97 25.12 13.28
N ALA A 264 19.35 25.34 12.03
CA ALA A 264 19.90 24.32 11.15
C ALA A 264 21.10 23.57 11.74
N THR A 265 22.08 24.28 12.30
CA THR A 265 23.30 23.66 12.86
C THR A 265 23.03 22.84 14.13
N PRO A 266 22.32 23.34 15.15
CA PRO A 266 21.93 22.54 16.30
C PRO A 266 21.10 21.32 15.90
N LEU A 267 20.14 21.49 15.01
CA LEU A 267 19.25 20.42 14.55
C LEU A 267 20.03 19.30 13.84
N LYS A 268 20.94 19.65 12.94
CA LYS A 268 21.78 18.67 12.23
C LYS A 268 22.64 17.84 13.19
N ASN A 269 23.11 18.43 14.29
CA ASN A 269 23.85 17.70 15.31
C ASN A 269 22.96 16.80 16.18
N LYS A 270 21.73 17.25 16.49
CA LYS A 270 20.76 16.45 17.25
C LYS A 270 20.30 15.20 16.49
N LEU A 271 20.16 15.27 15.18
CA LEU A 271 19.61 14.22 14.34
C LEU A 271 20.64 13.19 13.85
N LYS A 272 21.88 13.26 14.34
CA LYS A 272 22.93 12.30 13.96
C LYS A 272 22.71 10.93 14.58
N PHE A 273 22.82 9.91 13.71
CA PHE A 273 22.91 8.50 14.11
C PHE A 273 24.38 8.09 14.27
N GLU A 274 24.61 7.09 15.09
CA GLU A 274 25.94 6.52 15.33
C GLU A 274 26.04 5.11 14.76
N ASP A 275 27.13 4.82 14.05
CA ASP A 275 27.41 3.48 13.51
C ASP A 275 26.31 2.85 12.66
N LEU A 276 25.52 3.67 11.99
CA LEU A 276 24.53 3.26 11.00
C LEU A 276 24.93 3.72 9.60
N PRO A 277 24.39 3.09 8.52
CA PRO A 277 24.49 3.66 7.19
C PRO A 277 24.00 5.10 7.16
N GLU A 278 24.50 5.87 6.19
CA GLU A 278 24.14 7.28 6.09
C GLU A 278 22.63 7.49 5.99
N MET A 279 22.07 8.10 7.03
CA MET A 279 20.66 8.48 7.11
C MET A 279 20.52 9.90 6.58
N LYS A 280 19.65 10.08 5.58
CA LYS A 280 19.45 11.39 4.95
C LYS A 280 18.88 12.38 5.96
N LEU A 281 19.57 13.50 6.16
CA LEU A 281 19.10 14.66 6.92
C LEU A 281 18.69 15.78 5.95
N TYR A 282 18.25 16.93 6.48
CA TYR A 282 17.91 18.09 5.66
C TYR A 282 19.13 18.59 4.88
N ASP A 283 19.00 18.71 3.57
CA ASP A 283 20.06 19.19 2.69
C ASP A 283 20.18 20.73 2.80
N ASP A 284 19.05 21.42 2.70
CA ASP A 284 18.93 22.87 2.73
C ASP A 284 17.61 23.35 3.34
N THR A 285 17.38 24.68 3.31
CA THR A 285 16.15 25.32 3.82
C THR A 285 14.91 24.86 3.04
N ARG A 286 15.03 24.65 1.74
CA ARG A 286 13.90 24.22 0.90
C ARG A 286 13.50 22.77 1.24
N ASP A 287 14.47 21.88 1.33
CA ASP A 287 14.21 20.48 1.72
C ASP A 287 13.57 20.40 3.11
N PHE A 288 14.01 21.26 4.07
CA PHE A 288 13.36 21.35 5.38
C PHE A 288 11.88 21.76 5.27
N VAL A 289 11.59 22.84 4.54
CA VAL A 289 10.22 23.35 4.38
C VAL A 289 9.33 22.30 3.70
N ASP A 290 9.84 21.66 2.65
CA ASP A 290 9.09 20.67 1.86
C ASP A 290 8.68 19.45 2.70
N VAL A 291 9.53 19.00 3.63
CA VAL A 291 9.28 17.76 4.40
C VAL A 291 8.76 17.98 5.81
N TYR A 292 8.89 19.21 6.38
CA TYR A 292 8.42 19.50 7.75
C TYR A 292 6.96 19.07 7.95
N PRO A 293 6.59 18.43 9.07
CA PRO A 293 7.34 18.19 10.31
C PRO A 293 8.17 16.90 10.36
N PHE A 294 8.37 16.25 9.21
CA PHE A 294 9.15 15.02 9.12
C PHE A 294 10.65 15.30 8.91
N ILE A 295 11.46 14.25 9.15
CA ILE A 295 12.90 14.26 8.90
C ILE A 295 13.17 13.39 7.66
N PRO A 296 14.04 13.79 6.72
CA PRO A 296 14.22 13.08 5.45
C PRO A 296 14.51 11.58 5.57
N TYR A 297 15.25 11.11 6.59
CA TYR A 297 15.51 9.69 6.79
C TYR A 297 14.26 8.85 7.01
N GLN A 298 13.19 9.46 7.55
CA GLN A 298 11.96 8.76 7.91
C GLN A 298 11.26 8.16 6.69
N PHE A 299 11.35 8.80 5.53
CA PHE A 299 10.76 8.30 4.27
C PHE A 299 11.36 6.94 3.89
N LYS A 300 12.68 6.86 3.82
CA LYS A 300 13.37 5.62 3.48
C LYS A 300 13.22 4.56 4.57
N LEU A 301 13.39 4.97 5.83
CA LEU A 301 13.31 4.05 6.98
C LEU A 301 11.92 3.42 7.08
N LEU A 302 10.84 4.21 6.93
CA LEU A 302 9.47 3.70 6.95
C LEU A 302 9.21 2.74 5.78
N GLY A 303 9.73 3.02 4.59
CA GLY A 303 9.66 2.08 3.46
C GLY A 303 10.33 0.73 3.77
N SER A 304 11.51 0.77 4.43
CA SER A 304 12.19 -0.45 4.89
C SER A 304 11.41 -1.18 5.99
N VAL A 305 10.77 -0.44 6.91
CA VAL A 305 9.88 -1.00 7.96
C VAL A 305 8.71 -1.75 7.32
N LEU A 306 7.97 -1.12 6.40
CA LEU A 306 6.83 -1.73 5.73
C LEU A 306 7.22 -3.01 4.96
N THR A 307 8.36 -2.97 4.28
CA THR A 307 8.90 -4.15 3.57
C THR A 307 9.24 -5.27 4.55
N SER A 308 9.90 -4.95 5.66
CA SER A 308 10.31 -5.92 6.67
C SER A 308 9.12 -6.54 7.39
N ILE A 309 8.11 -5.76 7.78
CA ILE A 309 6.88 -6.25 8.42
C ILE A 309 6.15 -7.25 7.51
N ARG A 310 6.08 -6.99 6.20
CA ARG A 310 5.51 -7.94 5.24
C ARG A 310 6.31 -9.24 5.14
N GLN A 311 7.63 -9.12 5.07
CA GLN A 311 8.52 -10.27 4.90
C GLN A 311 8.51 -11.20 6.12
N TYR A 312 8.40 -10.66 7.31
CA TYR A 312 8.43 -11.41 8.58
C TYR A 312 7.05 -11.76 9.15
N GLY A 313 5.99 -11.54 8.36
CA GLY A 313 4.64 -12.02 8.70
C GLY A 313 3.93 -11.24 9.81
N ALA A 314 4.47 -10.10 10.23
CA ALA A 314 3.85 -9.24 11.25
C ALA A 314 2.67 -8.41 10.71
N SER A 315 2.29 -8.60 9.44
CA SER A 315 1.22 -7.85 8.78
C SER A 315 -0.07 -8.66 8.68
N GLY A 316 -1.20 -8.02 9.00
CA GLY A 316 -2.53 -8.50 8.64
C GLY A 316 -2.75 -8.48 7.12
N LYS A 317 -3.86 -9.06 6.65
CA LYS A 317 -4.19 -9.27 5.23
C LYS A 317 -4.26 -7.98 4.37
N HIS A 318 -4.29 -6.79 4.96
CA HIS A 318 -4.54 -5.51 4.26
C HIS A 318 -3.29 -4.66 3.97
N LEU A 319 -2.10 -5.07 4.39
CA LEU A 319 -0.85 -4.33 4.10
C LEU A 319 -0.34 -4.54 2.66
N SER A 320 -1.14 -5.13 1.76
CA SER A 320 -0.74 -5.44 0.39
C SER A 320 -0.52 -4.21 -0.51
N GLU A 321 -1.06 -3.04 -0.13
CA GLU A 321 -1.00 -1.79 -0.91
C GLU A 321 0.05 -0.82 -0.34
N GLY A 322 1.35 -1.13 -0.53
CA GLY A 322 2.48 -0.42 0.06
C GLY A 322 2.53 1.10 -0.07
N GLU A 323 2.07 1.63 -1.18
CA GLU A 323 2.12 3.07 -1.45
C GLU A 323 0.99 3.82 -0.77
N ARG A 324 -0.23 3.29 -0.80
CA ARG A 324 -1.40 3.89 -0.11
C ARG A 324 -1.21 3.87 1.40
N SER A 325 -0.64 2.78 1.94
CA SER A 325 -0.29 2.70 3.35
C SER A 325 0.70 3.79 3.74
N MET A 326 1.73 4.05 2.92
CA MET A 326 2.72 5.08 3.21
C MET A 326 2.11 6.49 3.23
N LEU A 327 1.24 6.81 2.27
CA LEU A 327 0.52 8.09 2.24
C LEU A 327 -0.35 8.29 3.49
N ALA A 328 -1.09 7.25 3.90
CA ALA A 328 -1.93 7.28 5.11
C ALA A 328 -1.08 7.50 6.37
N LEU A 329 0.02 6.75 6.53
CA LEU A 329 0.91 6.84 7.68
C LEU A 329 1.49 8.26 7.85
N PHE A 330 1.97 8.86 6.77
CA PHE A 330 2.48 10.23 6.81
C PHE A 330 1.38 11.26 7.12
N LYS A 331 0.18 11.09 6.53
CA LYS A 331 -0.96 11.96 6.80
C LYS A 331 -1.36 11.91 8.27
N GLU A 332 -1.62 10.74 8.82
CA GLU A 332 -2.05 10.54 10.20
C GLU A 332 -1.01 11.03 11.20
N SER A 333 0.28 10.74 10.95
CA SER A 333 1.36 11.23 11.81
C SER A 333 1.50 12.76 11.76
N ALA A 334 1.21 13.41 10.62
CA ALA A 334 1.18 14.87 10.52
C ALA A 334 -0.03 15.46 11.26
N GLU A 335 -1.21 14.85 11.12
CA GLU A 335 -2.44 15.26 11.80
C GLU A 335 -2.31 15.18 13.33
N ALA A 336 -1.57 14.22 13.86
CA ALA A 336 -1.29 14.11 15.30
C ALA A 336 -0.54 15.33 15.86
N LEU A 337 0.16 16.08 15.03
CA LEU A 337 0.88 17.29 15.44
C LEU A 337 0.11 18.59 15.16
N GLN A 338 -1.11 18.56 14.62
CA GLN A 338 -1.85 19.76 14.19
C GLN A 338 -2.02 20.83 15.28
N ASN A 339 -2.03 20.44 16.56
CA ASN A 339 -2.20 21.33 17.71
C ASN A 339 -0.87 21.65 18.42
N LYS A 340 0.28 21.21 17.88
CA LYS A 340 1.59 21.49 18.47
C LYS A 340 2.16 22.81 17.95
N SER A 341 3.10 23.39 18.71
CA SER A 341 3.78 24.63 18.32
C SER A 341 4.72 24.44 17.13
N GLY A 342 5.04 25.55 16.45
CA GLY A 342 6.07 25.56 15.42
C GLY A 342 7.43 25.12 15.99
N GLY A 343 8.04 24.10 15.39
CA GLY A 343 9.26 23.45 15.89
C GLY A 343 9.05 22.00 16.30
N ALA A 344 7.79 21.56 16.45
CA ALA A 344 7.48 20.15 16.68
C ALA A 344 7.90 19.29 15.49
N LEU A 345 8.47 18.12 15.77
CA LEU A 345 8.89 17.11 14.79
C LEU A 345 8.12 15.81 15.06
N VAL A 346 7.92 15.01 14.02
CA VAL A 346 7.29 13.69 14.15
C VAL A 346 8.32 12.70 14.72
N PRO A 347 8.18 12.25 15.99
CA PRO A 347 9.01 11.15 16.48
C PRO A 347 8.63 9.86 15.75
N PHE A 348 9.61 8.99 15.50
CA PHE A 348 9.42 7.79 14.67
C PHE A 348 8.38 6.82 15.27
N SER A 349 8.19 6.84 16.59
CA SER A 349 7.18 6.04 17.28
C SER A 349 5.74 6.32 16.84
N LEU A 350 5.43 7.56 16.37
CA LEU A 350 4.08 7.90 15.90
C LEU A 350 3.65 7.10 14.65
N PHE A 351 4.59 6.65 13.85
CA PHE A 351 4.24 5.78 12.72
C PHE A 351 3.67 4.42 13.16
N TYR A 352 3.96 3.98 14.40
CA TYR A 352 3.34 2.78 14.94
C TYR A 352 1.83 2.97 15.10
N ASP A 353 1.37 4.11 15.61
CA ASP A 353 -0.04 4.36 15.88
C ASP A 353 -0.86 4.34 14.58
N ALA A 354 -0.32 4.95 13.53
CA ALA A 354 -0.90 4.91 12.20
C ALA A 354 -0.83 3.52 11.54
N LEU A 355 0.14 2.68 11.95
CA LEU A 355 0.34 1.33 11.42
C LEU A 355 -0.46 0.26 12.18
N ASP A 356 -0.90 0.54 13.41
CA ASP A 356 -1.47 -0.43 14.36
C ASP A 356 -2.61 -1.27 13.74
N GLU A 357 -3.52 -0.64 13.01
CA GLU A 357 -4.65 -1.34 12.37
C GLU A 357 -4.23 -2.42 11.36
N PHE A 358 -3.02 -2.30 10.80
CA PHE A 358 -2.48 -3.22 9.78
C PHE A 358 -1.63 -4.34 10.38
N LEU A 359 -1.29 -4.27 11.67
CA LEU A 359 -0.50 -5.29 12.36
C LEU A 359 -1.33 -6.49 12.78
N ASP A 360 -0.68 -7.64 12.91
CA ASP A 360 -1.34 -8.80 13.46
C ASP A 360 -1.62 -8.65 14.98
N ALA A 361 -2.55 -9.46 15.47
CA ALA A 361 -3.00 -9.36 16.86
C ALA A 361 -1.90 -9.69 17.89
N ALA A 362 -0.90 -10.51 17.54
CA ALA A 362 0.16 -10.90 18.46
C ALA A 362 1.13 -9.75 18.74
N HIS A 363 1.52 -9.00 17.69
CA HIS A 363 2.42 -7.85 17.84
C HIS A 363 1.73 -6.67 18.53
N ARG A 364 0.44 -6.42 18.21
CA ARG A 364 -0.38 -5.39 18.89
C ARG A 364 -0.52 -5.66 20.38
N ARG A 365 -0.69 -6.93 20.76
CA ARG A 365 -0.92 -7.33 22.15
C ARG A 365 0.24 -6.95 23.07
N VAL A 366 1.48 -7.07 22.63
CA VAL A 366 2.66 -6.68 23.42
C VAL A 366 2.63 -5.20 23.78
N ILE A 367 2.27 -4.33 22.81
CA ILE A 367 2.17 -2.89 23.05
C ILE A 367 0.97 -2.58 23.98
N MET A 368 -0.18 -3.23 23.78
CA MET A 368 -1.34 -3.05 24.66
C MET A 368 -1.06 -3.50 26.08
N GLN A 369 -0.39 -4.64 26.26
CA GLN A 369 0.05 -5.12 27.57
C GLN A 369 1.00 -4.14 28.27
N ALA A 370 1.88 -3.49 27.50
CA ALA A 370 2.76 -2.46 28.04
C ALA A 370 1.98 -1.20 28.51
N LEU A 371 0.94 -0.80 27.78
CA LEU A 371 0.05 0.31 28.18
C LEU A 371 -0.74 0.00 29.46
N ASP A 372 -1.19 -1.24 29.63
CA ASP A 372 -1.95 -1.69 30.80
C ASP A 372 -1.05 -1.99 32.02
N ASN A 373 0.26 -2.09 31.81
CA ASN A 373 1.20 -2.41 32.88
C ASN A 373 1.51 -1.17 33.76
N LYS A 374 1.14 -1.19 35.02
CA LYS A 374 1.33 -0.08 35.97
C LYS A 374 2.80 0.24 36.28
N ASN A 375 3.72 -0.70 36.07
CA ASN A 375 5.16 -0.44 36.25
C ASN A 375 5.72 0.35 35.07
N ILE A 376 5.14 0.20 33.88
CA ILE A 376 5.55 0.89 32.65
C ILE A 376 4.77 2.20 32.51
N ASN A 377 3.47 2.15 32.76
CA ASN A 377 2.52 3.25 32.59
C ASN A 377 1.75 3.52 33.91
N PRO A 378 2.41 4.12 34.89
CA PRO A 378 1.80 4.35 36.21
C PRO A 378 0.57 5.27 36.17
N ASP A 379 0.55 6.21 35.24
CA ASP A 379 -0.51 7.20 35.08
C ASP A 379 -1.72 6.67 34.28
N GLY A 380 -1.58 5.54 33.62
CA GLY A 380 -2.64 4.89 32.82
C GLY A 380 -3.09 5.69 31.59
N GLY A 381 -2.30 6.66 31.14
CA GLY A 381 -2.59 7.46 29.94
C GLY A 381 -2.11 6.80 28.65
N ASP A 382 -2.69 7.22 27.53
CA ASP A 382 -2.29 6.71 26.22
C ASP A 382 -0.90 7.23 25.77
N ASP A 383 -0.41 8.32 26.38
CA ASP A 383 0.84 9.00 26.05
C ASP A 383 1.97 8.62 27.01
N CYS A 384 2.33 7.33 27.04
CA CYS A 384 3.42 6.83 27.87
C CYS A 384 4.73 6.80 27.10
N PHE A 385 5.76 7.53 27.59
CA PHE A 385 7.06 7.61 26.91
C PHE A 385 7.77 6.25 26.79
N ALA A 386 7.70 5.39 27.81
CA ALA A 386 8.29 4.05 27.74
C ALA A 386 7.64 3.19 26.64
N VAL A 387 6.33 3.34 26.46
CA VAL A 387 5.62 2.68 25.35
C VAL A 387 6.04 3.26 23.99
N SER A 388 6.30 4.57 23.90
CA SER A 388 6.85 5.18 22.67
C SER A 388 8.24 4.63 22.32
N VAL A 389 9.09 4.36 23.32
CA VAL A 389 10.37 3.66 23.11
C VAL A 389 10.16 2.25 22.59
N LEU A 390 9.20 1.51 23.16
CA LEU A 390 8.85 0.15 22.76
C LEU A 390 8.30 0.11 21.32
N LYS A 391 7.43 1.06 20.94
CA LYS A 391 6.92 1.24 19.57
C LYS A 391 8.05 1.48 18.57
N ALA A 392 8.99 2.37 18.92
CA ALA A 392 10.15 2.65 18.05
C ALA A 392 11.04 1.40 17.87
N LEU A 393 11.28 0.64 18.94
CA LEU A 393 12.02 -0.63 18.89
C LEU A 393 11.33 -1.67 18.01
N PHE A 394 10.00 -1.79 18.10
CA PHE A 394 9.22 -2.67 17.24
C PHE A 394 9.39 -2.32 15.76
N LEU A 395 9.24 -1.04 15.41
CA LEU A 395 9.35 -0.57 14.03
C LEU A 395 10.70 -0.90 13.40
N VAL A 396 11.79 -0.82 14.15
CA VAL A 396 13.14 -1.07 13.62
C VAL A 396 13.62 -2.51 13.78
N LYS A 397 12.87 -3.38 14.50
CA LYS A 397 13.28 -4.75 14.84
C LYS A 397 13.79 -5.56 13.64
N TYR A 398 13.08 -5.50 12.52
CA TYR A 398 13.37 -6.32 11.34
C TYR A 398 14.07 -5.54 10.23
N VAL A 399 14.42 -4.28 10.45
CA VAL A 399 15.06 -3.43 9.45
C VAL A 399 16.56 -3.70 9.40
N LYS A 400 17.04 -4.29 8.29
CA LYS A 400 18.45 -4.67 8.11
C LYS A 400 19.42 -3.50 8.19
N GLU A 401 18.99 -2.33 7.73
CA GLU A 401 19.80 -1.10 7.75
C GLU A 401 19.87 -0.47 9.14
N PHE A 402 19.01 -0.89 10.08
CA PHE A 402 18.93 -0.36 11.44
C PHE A 402 19.27 -1.42 12.51
N GLN A 403 20.39 -2.11 12.35
CA GLN A 403 20.81 -3.19 13.28
C GLN A 403 21.31 -2.71 14.64
N LYS A 404 21.61 -1.40 14.78
CA LYS A 404 22.15 -0.81 16.02
C LYS A 404 21.12 0.08 16.71
N ALA A 405 20.10 -0.53 17.30
CA ALA A 405 19.14 0.16 18.16
C ALA A 405 19.81 0.43 19.54
N THR A 406 20.79 1.31 19.57
CA THR A 406 21.46 1.81 20.78
C THR A 406 20.65 2.93 21.42
N VAL A 407 20.95 3.28 22.68
CA VAL A 407 20.31 4.44 23.36
C VAL A 407 20.41 5.71 22.52
N THR A 408 21.58 6.00 21.96
CA THR A 408 21.84 7.18 21.13
C THR A 408 20.95 7.20 19.88
N ASN A 409 20.85 6.07 19.18
CA ASN A 409 20.06 5.96 17.97
C ASN A 409 18.56 5.99 18.25
N LEU A 410 18.10 5.36 19.33
CA LEU A 410 16.71 5.44 19.81
C LEU A 410 16.35 6.87 20.22
N THR A 411 17.25 7.58 20.90
CA THR A 411 17.05 9.00 21.22
C THR A 411 16.81 9.82 19.95
N THR A 412 17.60 9.59 18.88
CA THR A 412 17.44 10.29 17.60
C THR A 412 16.09 9.98 16.94
N LEU A 413 15.61 8.74 17.02
CA LEU A 413 14.27 8.35 16.50
C LEU A 413 13.13 9.02 17.26
N LEU A 414 13.33 9.34 18.54
CA LEU A 414 12.28 9.84 19.44
C LEU A 414 12.28 11.35 19.63
N ILE A 415 13.17 12.09 18.94
CA ILE A 415 13.14 13.56 18.96
C ILE A 415 11.79 14.05 18.45
N SER A 416 11.11 14.85 19.28
CA SER A 416 9.77 15.38 19.03
C SER A 416 9.70 16.90 18.88
N ASP A 417 10.80 17.61 19.16
CA ASP A 417 10.90 19.06 19.03
C ASP A 417 12.32 19.52 18.68
N MET A 418 12.41 20.58 17.89
CA MET A 418 13.71 21.15 17.47
C MET A 418 14.53 21.69 18.68
N ASP A 419 13.85 22.13 19.74
CA ASP A 419 14.46 22.68 20.95
C ASP A 419 14.70 21.63 22.04
N GLU A 420 14.27 20.40 21.84
CA GLU A 420 14.38 19.33 22.84
C GLU A 420 15.83 19.12 23.31
N ASP A 421 16.02 19.01 24.62
CA ASP A 421 17.33 18.72 25.20
C ASP A 421 17.69 17.24 24.96
N ARG A 422 18.65 17.02 24.07
CA ARG A 422 19.10 15.67 23.70
C ARG A 422 19.64 14.88 24.90
N LEU A 423 20.34 15.52 25.83
CA LEU A 423 20.90 14.82 26.98
C LEU A 423 19.78 14.35 27.93
N ALA A 424 18.81 15.23 28.19
CA ALA A 424 17.65 14.89 29.01
C ALA A 424 16.81 13.78 28.33
N LEU A 425 16.62 13.86 27.01
CA LEU A 425 15.92 12.82 26.26
C LEU A 425 16.69 11.49 26.28
N THR A 426 18.01 11.50 26.15
CA THR A 426 18.85 10.29 26.23
C THR A 426 18.68 9.60 27.59
N GLN A 427 18.63 10.37 28.68
CA GLN A 427 18.40 9.81 30.02
C GLN A 427 16.99 9.20 30.13
N LYS A 428 15.96 9.89 29.63
CA LYS A 428 14.60 9.34 29.59
C LYS A 428 14.50 8.03 28.80
N VAL A 429 15.21 7.94 27.66
CA VAL A 429 15.27 6.72 26.87
C VAL A 429 15.93 5.60 27.64
N GLN A 430 17.05 5.89 28.34
CA GLN A 430 17.72 4.89 29.17
C GLN A 430 16.81 4.39 30.30
N ASP A 431 16.18 5.31 31.04
CA ASP A 431 15.27 4.97 32.13
C ASP A 431 14.09 4.11 31.63
N ALA A 432 13.52 4.46 30.48
CA ALA A 432 12.45 3.69 29.86
C ALA A 432 12.91 2.28 29.45
N LEU A 433 14.11 2.16 28.87
CA LEU A 433 14.69 0.87 28.48
C LEU A 433 14.94 -0.02 29.71
N ASP A 434 15.40 0.54 30.82
CA ASP A 434 15.63 -0.20 32.05
C ASP A 434 14.32 -0.78 32.63
N VAL A 435 13.24 -0.01 32.59
CA VAL A 435 11.89 -0.50 32.96
C VAL A 435 11.40 -1.60 32.00
N LEU A 436 11.55 -1.40 30.69
CA LEU A 436 11.12 -2.38 29.67
C LEU A 436 11.90 -3.70 29.73
N ILE A 437 13.19 -3.64 30.11
CA ILE A 437 14.00 -4.84 30.35
C ILE A 437 13.51 -5.57 31.61
N HIS A 438 13.25 -4.84 32.69
CA HIS A 438 12.74 -5.42 33.92
C HIS A 438 11.40 -6.16 33.70
N GLU A 439 10.54 -5.58 32.86
CA GLU A 439 9.25 -6.18 32.49
C GLU A 439 9.36 -7.24 31.37
N THR A 440 10.59 -7.60 30.96
CA THR A 440 10.88 -8.62 29.92
C THR A 440 10.30 -8.35 28.53
N LEU A 441 10.04 -7.10 28.18
CA LEU A 441 9.57 -6.68 26.86
C LEU A 441 10.72 -6.35 25.90
N VAL A 442 11.88 -6.04 26.44
CA VAL A 442 13.10 -5.68 25.71
C VAL A 442 14.27 -6.50 26.23
N GLN A 443 15.12 -6.96 25.31
CA GLN A 443 16.38 -7.60 25.63
C GLN A 443 17.55 -6.70 25.27
N LYS A 444 18.56 -6.63 26.15
CA LYS A 444 19.82 -5.95 25.90
C LYS A 444 20.88 -6.94 25.46
N ASN A 445 21.46 -6.73 24.26
CA ASN A 445 22.54 -7.52 23.69
C ASN A 445 23.77 -6.60 23.46
N GLY A 446 24.69 -6.55 24.41
CA GLY A 446 25.76 -5.55 24.42
C GLY A 446 25.16 -4.14 24.55
N ASP A 447 25.38 -3.27 23.56
CA ASP A 447 24.85 -1.90 23.53
C ASP A 447 23.55 -1.77 22.71
N VAL A 448 23.03 -2.88 22.17
CA VAL A 448 21.85 -2.91 21.31
C VAL A 448 20.66 -3.44 22.09
N TYR A 449 19.50 -2.83 21.89
CA TYR A 449 18.22 -3.20 22.49
C TYR A 449 17.30 -3.81 21.44
N VAL A 450 16.59 -4.87 21.81
CA VAL A 450 15.73 -5.63 20.89
C VAL A 450 14.35 -5.80 21.51
N PHE A 451 13.32 -5.45 20.76
CA PHE A 451 11.92 -5.74 21.09
C PHE A 451 11.68 -7.25 21.12
N LEU A 452 11.00 -7.76 22.15
CA LEU A 452 10.65 -9.18 22.28
C LEU A 452 9.19 -9.42 21.92
N THR A 453 8.94 -10.35 21.00
CA THR A 453 7.60 -10.88 20.74
C THR A 453 7.11 -11.72 21.93
N GLU A 454 5.80 -12.03 22.00
CA GLU A 454 5.25 -12.88 23.07
C GLU A 454 6.00 -14.22 23.18
N GLU A 455 6.30 -14.84 22.06
CA GLU A 455 7.04 -16.12 22.02
C GLU A 455 8.48 -15.96 22.56
N GLU A 456 9.18 -14.89 22.16
CA GLU A 456 10.53 -14.60 22.65
C GLU A 456 10.54 -14.30 24.16
N GLN A 457 9.51 -13.61 24.67
CA GLN A 457 9.33 -13.35 26.10
C GLN A 457 9.07 -14.64 26.88
N GLU A 458 8.28 -15.57 26.34
CA GLU A 458 7.96 -16.85 26.96
C GLU A 458 9.23 -17.72 27.05
N ILE A 459 10.01 -17.81 25.98
CA ILE A 459 11.31 -18.48 25.96
C ILE A 459 12.26 -17.83 26.98
N GLY A 460 12.32 -16.50 27.04
CA GLY A 460 13.15 -15.79 28.02
C GLY A 460 12.75 -16.09 29.48
N ARG A 461 11.45 -16.15 29.76
CA ARG A 461 10.92 -16.53 31.07
C ARG A 461 11.26 -17.98 31.42
N ASP A 462 11.18 -18.88 30.48
CA ASP A 462 11.51 -20.28 30.67
C ASP A 462 13.02 -20.48 30.91
N ILE A 463 13.87 -19.76 30.20
CA ILE A 463 15.32 -19.73 30.43
C ILE A 463 15.61 -19.24 31.86
N ASN A 464 14.99 -18.13 32.28
CA ASN A 464 15.18 -17.58 33.62
C ASN A 464 14.62 -18.47 34.75
N ARG A 465 13.63 -19.30 34.47
CA ARG A 465 13.08 -20.29 35.41
C ARG A 465 13.95 -21.55 35.51
N GLN A 466 14.81 -21.80 34.53
CA GLN A 466 15.74 -22.93 34.59
C GLN A 466 16.78 -22.67 35.70
N ASN A 467 16.69 -23.45 36.74
CA ASN A 467 17.68 -23.45 37.82
C ASN A 467 18.89 -24.26 37.34
N VAL A 468 19.92 -23.59 36.83
CA VAL A 468 21.16 -24.23 36.43
C VAL A 468 21.98 -24.45 37.71
N GLU A 469 22.23 -25.73 38.04
CA GLU A 469 23.05 -26.03 39.19
C GLU A 469 24.49 -25.54 39.01
N MET A 470 25.12 -25.05 40.09
CA MET A 470 26.49 -24.54 40.03
C MET A 470 27.48 -25.62 39.54
N THR A 471 27.21 -26.87 39.80
CA THR A 471 27.93 -28.03 39.30
C THR A 471 27.95 -28.13 37.77
N ASP A 472 26.83 -27.83 37.11
CA ASP A 472 26.72 -27.82 35.64
C ASP A 472 27.49 -26.67 35.02
N ILE A 473 27.45 -25.49 35.66
CA ILE A 473 28.22 -24.31 35.23
C ILE A 473 29.71 -24.61 35.33
N ILE A 474 30.19 -25.13 36.45
CA ILE A 474 31.57 -25.52 36.67
C ILE A 474 32.00 -26.58 35.67
N HIS A 475 31.20 -27.60 35.47
CA HIS A 475 31.52 -28.68 34.52
C HIS A 475 31.63 -28.16 33.09
N ARG A 476 30.66 -27.33 32.65
CA ARG A 476 30.69 -26.71 31.31
C ARG A 476 31.86 -25.77 31.13
N THR A 477 32.15 -24.94 32.13
CA THR A 477 33.33 -24.05 32.15
C THR A 477 34.62 -24.85 32.04
N ALA A 478 34.75 -25.92 32.81
CA ALA A 478 35.90 -26.82 32.76
C ALA A 478 36.05 -27.50 31.39
N ASP A 479 34.97 -27.94 30.80
CA ASP A 479 34.95 -28.50 29.44
C ASP A 479 35.45 -27.48 28.41
N MET A 480 34.95 -26.26 28.43
CA MET A 480 35.45 -25.20 27.55
C MET A 480 36.93 -24.88 27.75
N ILE A 481 37.37 -24.74 29.00
CA ILE A 481 38.77 -24.44 29.31
C ILE A 481 39.68 -25.56 28.83
N TYR A 482 39.37 -26.83 29.20
CA TYR A 482 40.29 -27.95 29.03
C TYR A 482 40.15 -28.69 27.71
N THR A 483 39.11 -28.42 26.91
CA THR A 483 38.95 -29.01 25.58
C THR A 483 39.15 -28.03 24.45
N GLN A 484 38.86 -26.71 24.68
CA GLN A 484 38.92 -25.70 23.63
C GLN A 484 40.10 -24.72 23.78
N ILE A 485 40.48 -24.39 25.02
CA ILE A 485 41.53 -23.40 25.29
C ILE A 485 42.85 -24.11 25.63
N LEU A 486 42.84 -25.03 26.61
CA LEU A 486 44.00 -25.79 27.09
C LEU A 486 43.95 -27.21 26.59
N THR A 487 44.18 -27.44 25.33
CA THR A 487 44.07 -28.75 24.69
C THR A 487 45.15 -29.76 25.04
N GLU A 488 46.28 -29.28 25.62
CA GLU A 488 47.38 -30.16 26.04
C GLU A 488 47.09 -30.81 27.40
N SER A 489 46.96 -32.12 27.43
CA SER A 489 46.68 -32.89 28.65
C SER A 489 47.89 -33.22 29.50
N LYS A 490 49.10 -32.88 29.02
CA LYS A 490 50.35 -33.21 29.70
C LYS A 490 51.37 -32.04 29.58
N TYR A 491 52.01 -31.71 30.69
CA TYR A 491 53.11 -30.79 30.73
C TYR A 491 54.41 -31.52 30.37
N LYS A 492 55.11 -31.06 29.34
CA LYS A 492 56.45 -31.54 28.97
C LYS A 492 57.49 -30.71 29.66
N TYR A 493 58.29 -31.34 30.57
CA TYR A 493 59.33 -30.63 31.30
C TYR A 493 60.46 -30.23 30.33
N PRO A 494 60.80 -28.92 30.22
CA PRO A 494 61.73 -28.43 29.19
C PRO A 494 63.18 -28.93 29.31
N LYS A 495 63.60 -29.24 30.54
CA LYS A 495 64.95 -29.82 30.77
C LYS A 495 64.92 -31.29 30.33
N PHE A 496 66.08 -31.81 29.90
CA PHE A 496 66.27 -33.17 29.39
C PHE A 496 65.46 -33.47 28.09
N ASN A 497 65.37 -32.50 27.18
CA ASN A 497 64.71 -32.61 25.86
C ASN A 497 63.25 -33.12 25.94
N GLY A 498 62.51 -32.76 26.96
CA GLY A 498 61.11 -33.14 27.10
C GLY A 498 60.86 -34.60 27.38
N ARG A 499 61.89 -35.33 27.85
CA ARG A 499 61.84 -36.78 28.19
C ARG A 499 60.86 -37.09 29.32
N TYR A 500 60.59 -36.11 30.18
CA TYR A 500 59.66 -36.26 31.30
C TYR A 500 58.37 -35.45 31.01
N THR A 501 57.23 -36.17 31.08
CA THR A 501 55.91 -35.59 30.94
C THR A 501 55.11 -35.82 32.22
N PHE A 502 54.42 -34.78 32.68
CA PHE A 502 53.61 -34.86 33.89
C PHE A 502 52.15 -34.63 33.51
N SER A 503 51.26 -35.48 34.00
CA SER A 503 49.83 -35.26 33.96
C SER A 503 49.44 -34.29 35.06
N TYR A 504 48.43 -33.44 34.81
CA TYR A 504 47.91 -32.52 35.81
C TYR A 504 46.43 -32.75 36.06
N ASN A 505 45.98 -32.45 37.26
CA ASN A 505 44.59 -32.46 37.62
C ASN A 505 43.90 -31.22 37.03
N GLN A 506 42.69 -31.39 36.54
CA GLN A 506 41.86 -30.31 36.02
C GLN A 506 40.81 -29.97 37.06
N GLN A 507 40.73 -28.70 37.44
CA GLN A 507 39.73 -28.20 38.38
C GLN A 507 39.33 -26.76 38.02
N VAL A 508 38.12 -26.37 38.37
CA VAL A 508 37.55 -25.04 38.25
C VAL A 508 36.84 -24.73 39.55
N ASP A 509 37.10 -23.60 40.16
CA ASP A 509 36.52 -23.13 41.43
C ASP A 509 36.62 -24.23 42.54
N ASP A 510 37.79 -24.81 42.69
CA ASP A 510 38.10 -25.91 43.64
C ASP A 510 37.31 -27.20 43.44
N GLN A 511 36.54 -27.28 42.37
CA GLN A 511 35.82 -28.49 41.97
C GLN A 511 36.60 -29.30 40.93
N PRO A 512 36.87 -30.59 41.17
CA PRO A 512 37.65 -31.42 40.25
C PRO A 512 36.86 -31.76 39.01
N PHE A 513 37.42 -31.48 37.82
CA PHE A 513 36.84 -31.92 36.53
C PHE A 513 37.44 -33.26 36.07
N LYS A 514 38.76 -33.37 36.16
CA LYS A 514 39.46 -34.62 35.84
C LYS A 514 40.65 -34.78 36.75
N VAL A 515 40.66 -35.86 37.50
CA VAL A 515 41.77 -36.24 38.37
C VAL A 515 42.56 -37.37 37.70
N ASN A 516 43.79 -37.10 37.36
CA ASN A 516 44.71 -38.11 36.83
C ASN A 516 45.38 -38.85 38.00
N GLN A 517 44.93 -40.06 38.25
CA GLN A 517 45.59 -40.98 39.19
C GLN A 517 46.81 -41.61 38.51
N ASN A 518 47.89 -40.84 38.32
CA ASN A 518 49.18 -41.41 37.95
C ASN A 518 50.17 -41.06 39.02
N TYR A 519 50.54 -42.09 39.73
CA TYR A 519 51.71 -42.11 40.60
C TYR A 519 53.00 -42.08 39.76
#